data_b7f550c45ecf31b43f2b36e1bb31231c
#
_entry.id   b7f550c45ecf31b43f2b36e1bb31231c
#
_cell.length_a   1.000
_cell.length_b   1.000
_cell.length_c   1.000
_cell.angle_alpha   90.00
_cell.angle_beta   90.00
_cell.angle_gamma   90.00
#
_symmetry.space_group_name_H-M   'P 1'
#
loop_
_entity.id
_entity.type
_entity.pdbx_description
1 polymer ?
#
loop_
_entity_poly.entity_id
_entity_poly.type
_entity_poly.pdbx_seq_one_letter_code
_entity_poly.pdbx_strand_id
1 'polypeptide(L)'
;MVFPLSDDNSDRQRVPWVTWSLIAANVVVFVLFQQGGTNDDVTLAFCQVPAEIVTGQDIITEPTIREVEYEGQQYQVPVPGLRPTPIPVYLTLLTGIFLHGGWMHLLGNMWFLFIFGDNVEDDMGHTRYLIYYLAAGVLALSLIHISEPTRPSQ
;
A
#
# COMPACT_ATOMS: atom_id res chain seq x y z
N MET A 1 -11.49 21.80 10.51
CA MET A 1 -10.94 20.95 9.43
C MET A 1 -12.07 20.72 8.45
N VAL A 2 -11.95 21.18 7.20
CA VAL A 2 -12.99 20.98 6.17
C VAL A 2 -12.66 19.66 5.47
N PHE A 3 -13.58 18.69 5.52
CA PHE A 3 -13.41 17.42 4.84
C PHE A 3 -14.07 17.54 3.46
N PRO A 4 -13.37 17.31 2.36
CA PRO A 4 -13.96 17.40 1.02
C PRO A 4 -14.99 16.25 0.86
N LEU A 5 -16.27 16.61 0.72
CA LEU A 5 -17.36 15.63 0.59
C LEU A 5 -17.72 15.35 -0.87
N SER A 6 -17.45 16.30 -1.75
CA SER A 6 -17.70 16.18 -3.19
C SER A 6 -16.81 17.14 -3.95
N ASP A 7 -16.71 16.90 -5.23
CA ASP A 7 -16.01 17.75 -6.18
C ASP A 7 -16.98 18.29 -7.22
N ASP A 8 -16.63 19.47 -7.79
CA ASP A 8 -17.38 20.06 -8.90
C ASP A 8 -16.81 19.52 -10.23
N ASN A 9 -17.58 18.66 -10.84
CA ASN A 9 -17.23 18.00 -12.10
C ASN A 9 -17.89 18.66 -13.34
N SER A 10 -18.36 19.92 -13.21
CA SER A 10 -19.06 20.61 -14.29
C SER A 10 -18.20 20.85 -15.54
N ASP A 11 -16.90 21.00 -15.36
CA ASP A 11 -15.92 21.27 -16.42
C ASP A 11 -15.17 20.02 -16.92
N ARG A 12 -15.54 18.82 -16.44
CA ARG A 12 -14.89 17.57 -16.83
C ARG A 12 -15.00 17.29 -18.31
N GLN A 13 -13.87 17.00 -18.96
CA GLN A 13 -13.77 16.70 -20.38
C GLN A 13 -13.63 15.19 -20.68
N ARG A 14 -13.14 14.41 -19.70
CA ARG A 14 -12.86 12.97 -19.88
C ARG A 14 -13.57 12.13 -18.82
N VAL A 15 -14.00 10.93 -19.23
CA VAL A 15 -14.51 9.93 -18.29
C VAL A 15 -13.34 9.29 -17.54
N PRO A 16 -13.32 9.25 -16.21
CA PRO A 16 -12.15 8.81 -15.42
C PRO A 16 -12.07 7.27 -15.32
N TRP A 17 -11.84 6.61 -16.43
CA TRP A 17 -11.77 5.14 -16.50
C TRP A 17 -10.64 4.56 -15.69
N VAL A 18 -9.47 5.21 -15.67
CA VAL A 18 -8.31 4.72 -14.92
C VAL A 18 -8.56 4.85 -13.43
N THR A 19 -9.09 5.97 -12.96
CA THR A 19 -9.46 6.16 -11.56
C THR A 19 -10.42 5.07 -11.08
N TRP A 20 -11.49 4.82 -11.84
CA TRP A 20 -12.46 3.77 -11.48
C TRP A 20 -11.85 2.37 -11.51
N SER A 21 -10.98 2.10 -12.48
CA SER A 21 -10.28 0.82 -12.58
C SER A 21 -9.31 0.61 -11.42
N LEU A 22 -8.60 1.65 -10.99
CA LEU A 22 -7.70 1.61 -9.84
C LEU A 22 -8.48 1.38 -8.54
N ILE A 23 -9.60 2.08 -8.34
CA ILE A 23 -10.47 1.86 -7.17
C ILE A 23 -10.97 0.41 -7.17
N ALA A 24 -11.50 -0.07 -8.31
CA ALA A 24 -11.98 -1.44 -8.41
C ALA A 24 -10.87 -2.47 -8.13
N ALA A 25 -9.66 -2.27 -8.68
CA ALA A 25 -8.52 -3.16 -8.44
C ALA A 25 -8.13 -3.23 -6.95
N ASN A 26 -8.04 -2.07 -6.28
CA ASN A 26 -7.74 -2.01 -4.84
C ASN A 26 -8.81 -2.74 -4.00
N VAL A 27 -10.10 -2.49 -4.29
CA VAL A 27 -11.20 -3.15 -3.59
C VAL A 27 -11.17 -4.67 -3.83
N VAL A 28 -10.97 -5.12 -5.08
CA VAL A 28 -10.88 -6.55 -5.43
C VAL A 28 -9.71 -7.21 -4.71
N VAL A 29 -8.52 -6.61 -4.72
CA VAL A 29 -7.36 -7.14 -4.01
C VAL A 29 -7.65 -7.26 -2.52
N PHE A 30 -8.18 -6.23 -1.90
CA PHE A 30 -8.46 -6.22 -0.47
C PHE A 30 -9.54 -7.23 -0.08
N VAL A 31 -10.66 -7.29 -0.82
CA VAL A 31 -11.79 -8.14 -0.46
C VAL A 31 -11.52 -9.62 -0.79
N LEU A 32 -11.00 -9.90 -2.01
CA LEU A 32 -10.86 -11.28 -2.47
C LEU A 32 -9.53 -11.93 -2.07
N PHE A 33 -8.42 -11.20 -2.14
CA PHE A 33 -7.10 -11.77 -1.86
C PHE A 33 -6.68 -11.58 -0.41
N GLN A 34 -6.83 -10.37 0.15
CA GLN A 34 -6.56 -10.13 1.56
C GLN A 34 -7.73 -10.53 2.49
N GLN A 35 -8.88 -10.97 1.92
CA GLN A 35 -10.08 -11.39 2.66
C GLN A 35 -10.54 -10.36 3.71
N GLY A 36 -10.57 -9.08 3.29
CA GLY A 36 -10.92 -7.98 4.17
C GLY A 36 -9.87 -7.65 5.23
N GLY A 37 -8.62 -8.05 5.00
CA GLY A 37 -7.50 -7.84 5.91
C GLY A 37 -7.30 -8.97 6.93
N THR A 38 -7.92 -10.14 6.73
CA THR A 38 -7.75 -11.32 7.60
C THR A 38 -6.77 -12.35 7.05
N ASN A 39 -6.38 -12.23 5.79
CA ASN A 39 -5.40 -13.11 5.16
C ASN A 39 -3.99 -12.50 5.23
N ASP A 40 -3.34 -12.69 6.37
CA ASP A 40 -1.96 -12.22 6.60
C ASP A 40 -0.95 -12.88 5.66
N ASP A 41 -1.16 -14.13 5.26
CA ASP A 41 -0.25 -14.85 4.38
C ASP A 41 -0.10 -14.14 3.02
N VAL A 42 -1.20 -13.69 2.41
CA VAL A 42 -1.15 -12.92 1.16
C VAL A 42 -0.51 -11.55 1.40
N THR A 43 -0.91 -10.88 2.48
CA THR A 43 -0.35 -9.57 2.80
C THR A 43 1.16 -9.64 2.98
N LEU A 44 1.66 -10.62 3.75
CA LEU A 44 3.10 -10.81 4.04
C LEU A 44 3.90 -11.34 2.84
N ALA A 45 3.28 -12.13 1.95
CA ALA A 45 3.95 -12.64 0.76
C ALA A 45 4.10 -11.61 -0.37
N PHE A 46 3.23 -10.60 -0.42
CA PHE A 46 3.21 -9.59 -1.48
C PHE A 46 3.50 -8.17 -1.00
N CYS A 47 3.67 -7.97 0.33
CA CYS A 47 4.10 -6.69 0.85
C CYS A 47 5.57 -6.46 0.54
N GLN A 48 5.93 -5.22 0.55
CA GLN A 48 7.29 -4.78 0.34
C GLN A 48 8.10 -4.93 1.64
N VAL A 49 9.21 -5.63 1.56
CA VAL A 49 10.19 -5.78 2.65
C VAL A 49 11.47 -5.03 2.26
N PRO A 50 11.88 -3.99 3.02
CA PRO A 50 13.04 -3.15 2.64
C PRO A 50 14.34 -3.93 2.44
N ALA A 51 14.61 -4.89 3.32
CA ALA A 51 15.82 -5.71 3.25
C ALA A 51 15.85 -6.55 1.97
N GLU A 52 14.71 -7.06 1.50
CA GLU A 52 14.60 -7.79 0.24
C GLU A 52 14.86 -6.90 -0.97
N ILE A 53 14.32 -5.68 -0.95
CA ILE A 53 14.55 -4.72 -2.05
C ILE A 53 16.03 -4.35 -2.15
N VAL A 54 16.71 -4.17 -1.01
CA VAL A 54 18.15 -3.81 -0.99
C VAL A 54 19.03 -4.98 -1.39
N THR A 55 18.72 -6.19 -0.93
CA THR A 55 19.54 -7.39 -1.17
C THR A 55 19.18 -8.11 -2.47
N GLY A 56 17.99 -7.91 -2.98
CA GLY A 56 17.42 -8.66 -4.11
C GLY A 56 17.08 -10.11 -3.76
N GLN A 57 17.08 -10.47 -2.48
CA GLN A 57 16.85 -11.83 -1.98
C GLN A 57 15.57 -11.90 -1.17
N ASP A 58 14.80 -12.97 -1.36
CA ASP A 58 13.63 -13.29 -0.56
C ASP A 58 14.07 -13.69 0.86
N ILE A 59 13.44 -13.09 1.88
CA ILE A 59 13.76 -13.28 3.29
C ILE A 59 12.58 -13.93 3.99
N ILE A 60 12.78 -15.13 4.49
CA ILE A 60 11.78 -15.89 5.24
C ILE A 60 12.17 -15.84 6.72
N THR A 61 11.26 -15.48 7.59
CA THR A 61 11.49 -15.48 9.04
C THR A 61 10.37 -16.17 9.78
N GLU A 62 10.73 -16.78 10.93
CA GLU A 62 9.73 -17.33 11.84
C GLU A 62 9.04 -16.22 12.64
N PRO A 63 7.78 -16.43 13.07
CA PRO A 63 7.10 -15.52 13.98
C PRO A 63 7.91 -15.34 15.27
N THR A 64 8.02 -14.12 15.74
CA THR A 64 8.73 -13.77 16.97
C THR A 64 7.87 -12.93 17.90
N ILE A 65 8.29 -12.80 19.16
CA ILE A 65 7.69 -11.89 20.12
C ILE A 65 8.67 -10.74 20.34
N ARG A 66 8.22 -9.51 20.11
CA ARG A 66 9.00 -8.32 20.40
C ARG A 66 8.50 -7.69 21.70
N GLU A 67 9.42 -7.37 22.58
CA GLU A 67 9.13 -6.57 23.77
C GLU A 67 9.16 -5.08 23.39
N VAL A 68 8.07 -4.39 23.65
CA VAL A 68 7.93 -2.94 23.40
C VAL A 68 7.59 -2.27 24.71
N GLU A 69 8.36 -1.25 25.08
CA GLU A 69 8.07 -0.41 26.22
C GLU A 69 7.15 0.74 25.79
N TYR A 70 5.99 0.83 26.43
CA TYR A 70 5.04 1.92 26.23
C TYR A 70 4.55 2.42 27.59
N GLU A 71 4.68 3.72 27.84
CA GLU A 71 4.33 4.38 29.11
C GLU A 71 4.97 3.72 30.36
N GLY A 72 6.21 3.23 30.23
CA GLY A 72 6.93 2.57 31.32
C GLY A 72 6.49 1.13 31.63
N GLN A 73 5.62 0.56 30.78
CA GLN A 73 5.21 -0.84 30.84
C GLN A 73 5.75 -1.61 29.64
N GLN A 74 6.17 -2.87 29.89
CA GLN A 74 6.63 -3.76 28.83
C GLN A 74 5.45 -4.58 28.29
N TYR A 75 5.28 -4.51 26.96
CA TYR A 75 4.27 -5.27 26.23
C TYR A 75 4.96 -6.28 25.32
N GLN A 76 4.45 -7.50 25.31
CA GLN A 76 4.86 -8.51 24.35
C GLN A 76 3.95 -8.44 23.11
N VAL A 77 4.54 -8.00 22.00
CA VAL A 77 3.82 -7.86 20.73
C VAL A 77 4.25 -9.00 19.80
N PRO A 78 3.33 -9.86 19.36
CA PRO A 78 3.63 -10.87 18.36
C PRO A 78 3.98 -10.19 17.03
N VAL A 79 5.12 -10.55 16.45
CA VAL A 79 5.56 -10.10 15.12
C VAL A 79 5.42 -11.30 14.19
N PRO A 80 4.56 -11.24 13.18
CA PRO A 80 4.43 -12.32 12.21
C PRO A 80 5.74 -12.51 11.44
N GLY A 81 6.04 -13.76 11.11
CA GLY A 81 7.17 -14.09 10.25
C GLY A 81 6.91 -13.69 8.79
N LEU A 82 7.96 -13.37 8.06
CA LEU A 82 7.88 -13.10 6.63
C LEU A 82 7.61 -14.39 5.87
N ARG A 83 6.72 -14.32 4.88
CA ARG A 83 6.34 -15.43 4.03
C ARG A 83 7.14 -15.43 2.74
N PRO A 84 7.36 -16.60 2.11
CA PRO A 84 8.01 -16.66 0.82
C PRO A 84 7.31 -15.79 -0.21
N THR A 85 8.06 -14.96 -0.91
CA THR A 85 7.55 -14.09 -1.97
C THR A 85 7.49 -14.86 -3.29
N PRO A 86 6.28 -15.15 -3.85
CA PRO A 86 6.13 -16.00 -5.02
C PRO A 86 6.51 -15.31 -6.35
N ILE A 87 6.90 -14.06 -6.29
CA ILE A 87 7.28 -13.21 -7.42
C ILE A 87 8.69 -12.63 -7.17
N PRO A 88 9.39 -12.11 -8.18
CA PRO A 88 10.63 -11.38 -7.95
C PRO A 88 10.42 -10.25 -6.96
N VAL A 89 11.27 -10.15 -5.93
CA VAL A 89 11.10 -9.22 -4.79
C VAL A 89 10.93 -7.75 -5.22
N TYR A 90 11.51 -7.33 -6.34
CA TYR A 90 11.32 -5.97 -6.86
C TYR A 90 9.87 -5.69 -7.34
N LEU A 91 9.12 -6.73 -7.69
CA LEU A 91 7.70 -6.57 -8.07
C LEU A 91 6.78 -6.31 -6.87
N THR A 92 7.25 -6.55 -5.65
CA THR A 92 6.52 -6.19 -4.43
C THR A 92 6.36 -4.67 -4.28
N LEU A 93 7.22 -3.88 -4.92
CA LEU A 93 7.05 -2.43 -5.04
C LEU A 93 5.75 -2.05 -5.78
N LEU A 94 5.33 -2.87 -6.75
CA LEU A 94 4.08 -2.65 -7.48
C LEU A 94 2.88 -3.28 -6.76
N THR A 95 3.03 -4.51 -6.26
CA THR A 95 1.93 -5.18 -5.55
C THR A 95 1.58 -4.47 -4.24
N GLY A 96 2.57 -3.95 -3.53
CA GLY A 96 2.39 -3.19 -2.30
C GLY A 96 1.48 -1.95 -2.44
N ILE A 97 1.40 -1.34 -3.63
CA ILE A 97 0.51 -0.20 -3.90
C ILE A 97 -0.97 -0.58 -3.70
N PHE A 98 -1.32 -1.85 -3.95
CA PHE A 98 -2.69 -2.36 -3.90
C PHE A 98 -3.04 -3.04 -2.57
N LEU A 99 -2.06 -3.23 -1.68
CA LEU A 99 -2.29 -3.84 -0.37
C LEU A 99 -2.72 -2.81 0.66
N HIS A 100 -3.67 -3.19 1.51
CA HIS A 100 -4.20 -2.31 2.55
C HIS A 100 -4.18 -3.00 3.90
N GLY A 101 -3.75 -2.26 4.94
CA GLY A 101 -3.65 -2.77 6.31
C GLY A 101 -4.99 -2.88 7.06
N GLY A 102 -6.11 -2.54 6.41
CA GLY A 102 -7.45 -2.65 7.01
C GLY A 102 -8.47 -1.77 6.33
N TRP A 103 -9.74 -1.93 6.74
CA TRP A 103 -10.88 -1.25 6.13
C TRP A 103 -10.77 0.28 6.13
N MET A 104 -10.34 0.88 7.24
CA MET A 104 -10.22 2.34 7.33
C MET A 104 -9.13 2.89 6.40
N HIS A 105 -8.04 2.12 6.23
CA HIS A 105 -6.96 2.46 5.31
C HIS A 105 -7.44 2.39 3.85
N LEU A 106 -8.14 1.31 3.48
CA LEU A 106 -8.74 1.19 2.15
C LEU A 106 -9.74 2.31 1.88
N LEU A 107 -10.71 2.52 2.78
CA LEU A 107 -11.75 3.53 2.60
C LEU A 107 -11.16 4.93 2.47
N GLY A 108 -10.18 5.28 3.30
CA GLY A 108 -9.49 6.57 3.22
C GLY A 108 -8.81 6.77 1.87
N ASN A 109 -8.03 5.79 1.41
CA ASN A 109 -7.33 5.86 0.13
C ASN A 109 -8.30 5.92 -1.05
N MET A 110 -9.35 5.09 -1.05
CA MET A 110 -10.36 5.09 -2.13
C MET A 110 -11.15 6.39 -2.15
N TRP A 111 -11.43 6.97 -0.98
CA TRP A 111 -12.09 8.25 -0.88
C TRP A 111 -11.25 9.39 -1.51
N PHE A 112 -9.96 9.46 -1.16
CA PHE A 112 -9.07 10.44 -1.77
C PHE A 112 -8.91 10.22 -3.28
N LEU A 113 -8.77 8.97 -3.70
CA LEU A 113 -8.64 8.63 -5.10
C LEU A 113 -9.93 8.98 -5.88
N PHE A 114 -11.10 8.81 -5.27
CA PHE A 114 -12.38 9.16 -5.87
C PHE A 114 -12.56 10.67 -6.05
N ILE A 115 -12.13 11.48 -5.04
CA ILE A 115 -12.34 12.94 -5.08
C ILE A 115 -11.29 13.65 -5.94
N PHE A 116 -10.05 13.19 -5.92
CA PHE A 116 -8.95 13.90 -6.58
C PHE A 116 -8.46 13.20 -7.84
N GLY A 117 -8.62 11.89 -7.93
CA GLY A 117 -8.06 11.09 -9.02
C GLY A 117 -8.67 11.43 -10.37
N ASP A 118 -9.95 11.67 -10.41
CA ASP A 118 -10.67 11.98 -11.64
C ASP A 118 -10.26 13.35 -12.25
N ASN A 119 -9.99 14.35 -11.43
CA ASN A 119 -9.49 15.64 -11.87
C ASN A 119 -8.08 15.54 -12.43
N VAL A 120 -7.20 14.82 -11.71
CA VAL A 120 -5.83 14.60 -12.18
C VAL A 120 -5.82 13.79 -13.47
N GLU A 121 -6.71 12.80 -13.60
CA GLU A 121 -6.87 12.02 -14.83
C GLU A 121 -7.39 12.88 -15.98
N ASP A 122 -8.31 13.81 -15.71
CA ASP A 122 -8.85 14.72 -16.72
C ASP A 122 -7.76 15.67 -17.26
N ASP A 123 -6.95 16.23 -16.37
CA ASP A 123 -5.85 17.14 -16.72
C ASP A 123 -4.70 16.42 -17.46
N MET A 124 -4.25 15.26 -16.93
CA MET A 124 -3.06 14.56 -17.47
C MET A 124 -3.40 13.62 -18.63
N GLY A 125 -4.64 13.14 -18.72
CA GLY A 125 -5.08 12.07 -19.59
C GLY A 125 -4.72 10.69 -19.06
N HIS A 126 -5.46 9.65 -19.47
CA HIS A 126 -5.47 8.30 -18.92
C HIS A 126 -4.09 7.67 -18.76
N THR A 127 -3.29 7.67 -19.83
CA THR A 127 -1.98 6.97 -19.83
C THR A 127 -0.97 7.65 -18.91
N ARG A 128 -0.88 8.97 -18.94
CA ARG A 128 0.05 9.73 -18.09
C ARG A 128 -0.35 9.62 -16.63
N TYR A 129 -1.64 9.68 -16.36
CA TYR A 129 -2.18 9.51 -15.01
C TYR A 129 -1.85 8.13 -14.43
N LEU A 130 -2.05 7.04 -15.20
CA LEU A 130 -1.70 5.69 -14.75
C LEU A 130 -0.20 5.57 -14.43
N ILE A 131 0.66 6.07 -15.32
CA ILE A 131 2.12 6.05 -15.08
C ILE A 131 2.47 6.85 -13.84
N TYR A 132 1.88 8.05 -13.68
CA TYR A 132 2.09 8.89 -12.51
C TYR A 132 1.64 8.20 -11.22
N TYR A 133 0.46 7.60 -11.20
CA TYR A 133 -0.07 6.87 -10.04
C TYR A 133 0.87 5.74 -9.59
N LEU A 134 1.30 4.90 -10.53
CA LEU A 134 2.21 3.79 -10.22
C LEU A 134 3.59 4.30 -9.77
N ALA A 135 4.15 5.29 -10.45
CA ALA A 135 5.43 5.87 -10.07
C ALA A 135 5.39 6.54 -8.69
N ALA A 136 4.34 7.32 -8.40
CA ALA A 136 4.14 7.96 -7.11
C ALA A 136 3.96 6.93 -5.99
N GLY A 137 3.22 5.84 -6.25
CA GLY A 137 3.05 4.73 -5.31
C GLY A 137 4.39 4.05 -4.98
N VAL A 138 5.19 3.70 -5.99
CA VAL A 138 6.52 3.12 -5.79
C VAL A 138 7.43 4.07 -5.02
N LEU A 139 7.45 5.36 -5.36
CA LEU A 139 8.26 6.36 -4.66
C LEU A 139 7.83 6.53 -3.20
N ALA A 140 6.52 6.63 -2.93
CA ALA A 140 6.01 6.77 -1.57
C ALA A 140 6.40 5.58 -0.70
N LEU A 141 6.23 4.35 -1.21
CA LEU A 141 6.65 3.13 -0.52
C LEU A 141 8.17 3.08 -0.29
N SER A 142 8.97 3.50 -1.26
CA SER A 142 10.44 3.51 -1.14
C SER A 142 10.93 4.53 -0.11
N LEU A 143 10.30 5.70 -0.02
CA LEU A 143 10.69 6.76 0.92
C LEU A 143 10.39 6.40 2.39
N ILE A 144 9.29 5.72 2.66
CA ILE A 144 8.94 5.27 4.02
C ILE A 144 10.04 4.36 4.56
N HIS A 145 10.65 3.53 3.73
CA HIS A 145 11.69 2.58 4.13
C HIS A 145 13.08 3.18 4.28
N ILE A 146 13.40 4.26 3.58
CA ILE A 146 14.67 4.99 3.77
C ILE A 146 14.66 5.73 5.11
N SER A 147 13.50 6.15 5.61
CA SER A 147 13.38 6.88 6.88
C SER A 147 13.33 5.98 8.12
N GLU A 148 13.11 4.67 7.98
CA GLU A 148 13.29 3.72 9.07
C GLU A 148 14.70 3.12 9.01
N PRO A 149 15.67 3.62 9.80
CA PRO A 149 16.97 2.99 9.87
C PRO A 149 16.77 1.57 10.41
N THR A 150 17.15 0.58 9.61
CA THR A 150 17.30 -0.80 10.07
C THR A 150 18.21 -0.77 11.29
N ARG A 151 17.64 -0.79 12.51
CA ARG A 151 18.45 -1.04 13.70
C ARG A 151 19.03 -2.44 13.54
N PRO A 152 20.35 -2.60 13.55
CA PRO A 152 20.94 -3.92 13.60
C PRO A 152 20.37 -4.61 14.83
N SER A 153 19.84 -5.81 14.66
CA SER A 153 19.57 -6.71 15.78
C SER A 153 20.89 -6.95 16.53
N GLN A 154 21.02 -6.36 17.71
CA GLN A 154 22.02 -6.81 18.68
C GLN A 154 21.52 -8.10 19.31
#